data_10047abed22c489b059b0dba23e9fe23
#
_entry.id   10047abed22c489b059b0dba23e9fe23
#
_cell.length_a   1.000
_cell.length_b   1.000
_cell.length_c   1.000
_cell.angle_alpha   90.00
_cell.angle_beta   90.00
_cell.angle_gamma   90.00
#
_symmetry.space_group_name_H-M   'P 1'
#
loop_
_entity.id
_entity.type
_entity.pdbx_description
1 polymer ?
#
loop_
_entity_poly.entity_id
_entity_poly.type
_entity_poly.pdbx_seq_one_letter_code
_entity_poly.pdbx_strand_id
1 'polypeptide(L)'
;MDPGAHREDATATVVRRRLRGTLIDVAPVFGFTVSFAVTHRLAVALALAIAAGAAVCVYRMVRREPVRRPLAALGLICVGGVLAARTGQATDFFLPGLVVHCVMAVVTPVLLVLGWPPMGLLVGAVTGERTGWRRCRIRRWAFTKGNLVILAGHLVMLAVQLPLFLSGQAVALGSVDVIGPIVLAVGVLWGWRVYRRTVGTHRCTPRDRPSAGTSACLERAS
;
A
#
# COMPACT_ATOMS: atom_id res chain seq x y z
N MET A 1 12.03 -26.04 28.08
CA MET A 1 11.64 -24.70 27.57
C MET A 1 11.32 -24.85 26.10
N ASP A 2 10.07 -24.67 25.71
CA ASP A 2 9.59 -24.93 24.35
C ASP A 2 9.95 -23.74 23.41
N PRO A 3 10.81 -23.94 22.39
CA PRO A 3 11.20 -22.89 21.47
C PRO A 3 10.03 -22.41 20.57
N GLY A 4 8.90 -23.14 20.54
CA GLY A 4 7.68 -22.78 19.84
C GLY A 4 6.95 -21.61 20.50
N ALA A 5 6.82 -21.59 21.81
CA ALA A 5 6.11 -20.57 22.58
C ALA A 5 6.74 -19.17 22.41
N HIS A 6 8.08 -19.07 22.41
CA HIS A 6 8.77 -17.80 22.21
C HIS A 6 8.62 -17.22 20.78
N ARG A 7 8.40 -18.07 19.77
CA ARG A 7 8.12 -17.61 18.39
C ARG A 7 6.68 -17.10 18.22
N GLU A 8 5.73 -17.72 18.88
CA GLU A 8 4.32 -17.29 18.84
C GLU A 8 4.14 -15.94 19.55
N ASP A 9 4.75 -15.75 20.72
CA ASP A 9 4.72 -14.49 21.43
C ASP A 9 5.38 -13.34 20.67
N ALA A 10 6.51 -13.60 20.00
CA ALA A 10 7.19 -12.61 19.18
C ALA A 10 6.35 -12.21 17.95
N THR A 11 5.68 -13.16 17.29
CA THR A 11 4.79 -12.86 16.16
C THR A 11 3.54 -12.11 16.58
N ALA A 12 2.92 -12.48 17.70
CA ALA A 12 1.76 -11.79 18.25
C ALA A 12 2.09 -10.33 18.61
N THR A 13 3.26 -10.09 19.21
CA THR A 13 3.73 -8.75 19.55
C THR A 13 3.96 -7.87 18.32
N VAL A 14 4.58 -8.41 17.27
CA VAL A 14 4.79 -7.70 16.00
C VAL A 14 3.48 -7.38 15.30
N VAL A 15 2.53 -8.32 15.27
CA VAL A 15 1.20 -8.12 14.68
C VAL A 15 0.43 -7.05 15.46
N ARG A 16 0.40 -7.12 16.79
CA ARG A 16 -0.26 -6.13 17.66
C ARG A 16 0.32 -4.72 17.48
N ARG A 17 1.65 -4.61 17.38
CA ARG A 17 2.33 -3.34 17.14
C ARG A 17 1.98 -2.76 15.76
N ARG A 18 1.90 -3.59 14.72
CA ARG A 18 1.51 -3.17 13.37
C ARG A 18 0.04 -2.75 13.29
N LEU A 19 -0.87 -3.52 13.89
CA LEU A 19 -2.29 -3.18 13.96
C LEU A 19 -2.51 -1.86 14.69
N ARG A 20 -1.85 -1.65 15.85
CA ARG A 20 -1.91 -0.38 16.56
C ARG A 20 -1.41 0.80 15.71
N GLY A 21 -0.33 0.60 14.96
CA GLY A 21 0.20 1.62 14.05
C GLY A 21 -0.82 1.98 12.95
N THR A 22 -1.46 1.00 12.34
CA THR A 22 -2.49 1.22 11.31
C THR A 22 -3.73 1.90 11.85
N LEU A 23 -4.20 1.53 13.06
CA LEU A 23 -5.33 2.19 13.70
C LEU A 23 -5.05 3.66 14.01
N ILE A 24 -3.83 3.98 14.44
CA ILE A 24 -3.41 5.36 14.68
C ILE A 24 -3.37 6.15 13.36
N ASP A 25 -2.92 5.55 12.27
CA ASP A 25 -2.85 6.21 10.96
C ASP A 25 -4.24 6.49 10.35
N VAL A 26 -5.27 5.74 10.73
CA VAL A 26 -6.68 5.94 10.28
C VAL A 26 -7.41 6.98 11.13
N ALA A 27 -6.92 7.30 12.34
CA ALA A 27 -7.58 8.19 13.29
C ALA A 27 -8.02 9.57 12.68
N PRO A 28 -7.24 10.25 11.83
CA PRO A 28 -7.64 11.52 11.24
C PRO A 28 -8.87 11.42 10.32
N VAL A 29 -8.91 10.37 9.49
CA VAL A 29 -10.04 10.14 8.55
C VAL A 29 -11.29 9.76 9.35
N PHE A 30 -11.15 8.92 10.35
CA PHE A 30 -12.23 8.57 11.27
C PHE A 30 -12.75 9.81 12.00
N GLY A 31 -11.85 10.65 12.52
CA GLY A 31 -12.19 11.92 13.17
C GLY A 31 -12.97 12.85 12.25
N PHE A 32 -12.53 13.01 10.99
CA PHE A 32 -13.27 13.77 9.97
C PHE A 32 -14.68 13.21 9.77
N THR A 33 -14.78 11.92 9.48
CA THR A 33 -16.04 11.26 9.11
C THR A 33 -17.07 11.35 10.24
N VAL A 34 -16.67 11.02 11.46
CA VAL A 34 -17.56 11.08 12.65
C VAL A 34 -17.98 12.52 12.95
N SER A 35 -17.00 13.45 12.94
CA SER A 35 -17.30 14.86 13.21
C SER A 35 -18.24 15.45 12.17
N PHE A 36 -18.03 15.14 10.89
CA PHE A 36 -18.90 15.59 9.81
C PHE A 36 -20.30 14.96 9.92
N ALA A 37 -20.39 13.68 10.22
CA ALA A 37 -21.68 13.00 10.40
C ALA A 37 -22.52 13.56 11.55
N VAL A 38 -21.86 14.01 12.63
CA VAL A 38 -22.54 14.56 13.82
C VAL A 38 -22.85 16.04 13.68
N THR A 39 -21.90 16.83 13.17
CA THR A 39 -22.02 18.30 13.20
C THR A 39 -22.54 18.89 11.89
N HIS A 40 -22.43 18.17 10.78
CA HIS A 40 -22.65 18.64 9.40
C HIS A 40 -21.89 19.93 9.08
N ARG A 41 -20.85 20.27 9.87
CA ARG A 41 -20.02 21.47 9.70
C ARG A 41 -18.64 21.06 9.17
N LEU A 42 -18.40 21.38 7.91
CA LEU A 42 -17.14 21.06 7.23
C LEU A 42 -15.92 21.62 7.96
N ALA A 43 -15.97 22.88 8.42
CA ALA A 43 -14.86 23.52 9.12
C ALA A 43 -14.47 22.79 10.42
N VAL A 44 -15.46 22.32 11.19
CA VAL A 44 -15.22 21.56 12.43
C VAL A 44 -14.58 20.20 12.10
N ALA A 45 -15.12 19.49 11.10
CA ALA A 45 -14.58 18.20 10.67
C ALA A 45 -13.13 18.30 10.17
N LEU A 46 -12.82 19.33 9.37
CA LEU A 46 -11.46 19.57 8.89
C LEU A 46 -10.50 19.93 10.03
N ALA A 47 -10.90 20.81 10.94
CA ALA A 47 -10.07 21.17 12.09
C ALA A 47 -9.73 19.95 12.94
N LEU A 48 -10.70 19.06 13.21
CA LEU A 48 -10.47 17.83 13.97
C LEU A 48 -9.60 16.83 13.21
N ALA A 49 -9.77 16.68 11.89
CA ALA A 49 -8.90 15.81 11.08
C ALA A 49 -7.44 16.28 11.09
N ILE A 50 -7.22 17.58 10.92
CA ILE A 50 -5.86 18.16 10.95
C ILE A 50 -5.26 18.04 12.34
N ALA A 51 -6.03 18.33 13.41
CA ALA A 51 -5.57 18.20 14.78
C ALA A 51 -5.19 16.73 15.12
N ALA A 52 -6.02 15.77 14.70
CA ALA A 52 -5.73 14.35 14.88
C ALA A 52 -4.47 13.92 14.09
N GLY A 53 -4.31 14.37 12.85
CA GLY A 53 -3.12 14.11 12.04
C GLY A 53 -1.84 14.69 12.64
N ALA A 54 -1.92 15.93 13.15
CA ALA A 54 -0.82 16.58 13.84
C ALA A 54 -0.46 15.83 15.15
N ALA A 55 -1.47 15.43 15.94
CA ALA A 55 -1.27 14.65 17.15
C ALA A 55 -0.57 13.30 16.86
N VAL A 56 -0.94 12.62 15.78
CA VAL A 56 -0.25 11.39 15.32
C VAL A 56 1.20 11.67 14.98
N CYS A 57 1.49 12.77 14.27
CA CYS A 57 2.87 13.15 13.95
C CYS A 57 3.70 13.42 15.22
N VAL A 58 3.16 14.22 16.14
CA VAL A 58 3.83 14.52 17.43
C VAL A 58 4.07 13.26 18.23
N TYR A 59 3.06 12.39 18.35
CA TYR A 59 3.19 11.12 19.06
C TYR A 59 4.34 10.27 18.52
N ARG A 60 4.46 10.16 17.17
CA ARG A 60 5.53 9.39 16.54
C ARG A 60 6.90 10.06 16.67
N MET A 61 6.96 11.40 16.64
CA MET A 61 8.19 12.15 16.92
C MET A 61 8.70 11.87 18.34
N VAL A 62 7.83 11.95 19.34
CA VAL A 62 8.17 11.64 20.75
C VAL A 62 8.64 10.19 20.89
N ARG A 63 8.05 9.26 20.14
CA ARG A 63 8.44 7.85 20.13
C ARG A 63 9.70 7.55 19.30
N ARG A 64 10.29 8.56 18.67
CA ARG A 64 11.43 8.41 17.74
C ARG A 64 11.16 7.41 16.61
N GLU A 65 9.90 7.28 16.21
CA GLU A 65 9.50 6.46 15.07
C GLU A 65 9.68 7.23 13.76
N PRO A 66 9.87 6.54 12.60
CA PRO A 66 10.04 7.22 11.31
C PRO A 66 8.79 8.02 10.95
N VAL A 67 8.93 9.36 10.88
CA VAL A 67 7.82 10.31 10.64
C VAL A 67 7.45 10.49 9.18
N ARG A 68 8.20 9.92 8.23
CA ARG A 68 7.94 10.09 6.78
C ARG A 68 6.52 9.70 6.37
N ARG A 69 6.01 8.57 6.89
CA ARG A 69 4.65 8.08 6.58
C ARG A 69 3.56 8.97 7.14
N PRO A 70 3.54 9.33 8.45
CA PRO A 70 2.51 10.21 8.97
C PRO A 70 2.58 11.62 8.38
N LEU A 71 3.76 12.14 8.04
CA LEU A 71 3.90 13.42 7.32
C LEU A 71 3.27 13.36 5.92
N ALA A 72 3.48 12.28 5.17
CA ALA A 72 2.82 12.10 3.87
C ALA A 72 1.29 12.00 4.02
N ALA A 73 0.81 11.27 5.03
CA ALA A 73 -0.62 11.18 5.33
C ALA A 73 -1.20 12.54 5.73
N LEU A 74 -0.51 13.29 6.60
CA LEU A 74 -0.92 14.64 6.99
C LEU A 74 -0.94 15.58 5.77
N GLY A 75 0.05 15.49 4.87
CA GLY A 75 0.07 16.23 3.63
C GLY A 75 -1.16 15.96 2.75
N LEU A 76 -1.55 14.70 2.59
CA LEU A 76 -2.77 14.32 1.87
C LEU A 76 -4.03 14.86 2.55
N ILE A 77 -4.11 14.81 3.87
CA ILE A 77 -5.21 15.38 4.66
C ILE A 77 -5.29 16.91 4.45
N CYS A 78 -4.16 17.60 4.48
CA CYS A 78 -4.12 19.04 4.22
C CYS A 78 -4.56 19.38 2.80
N VAL A 79 -4.10 18.62 1.79
CA VAL A 79 -4.52 18.82 0.39
C VAL A 79 -6.03 18.59 0.25
N GLY A 80 -6.56 17.48 0.76
CA GLY A 80 -8.00 17.19 0.76
C GLY A 80 -8.79 18.23 1.53
N GLY A 81 -8.27 18.69 2.67
CA GLY A 81 -8.88 19.74 3.47
C GLY A 81 -8.96 21.08 2.74
N VAL A 82 -7.91 21.49 2.05
CA VAL A 82 -7.87 22.71 1.23
C VAL A 82 -8.86 22.61 0.06
N LEU A 83 -8.92 21.44 -0.61
CA LEU A 83 -9.87 21.23 -1.70
C LEU A 83 -11.31 21.35 -1.19
N ALA A 84 -11.66 20.62 -0.12
CA ALA A 84 -12.99 20.66 0.48
C ALA A 84 -13.35 22.06 0.99
N ALA A 85 -12.40 22.80 1.57
CA ALA A 85 -12.63 24.17 2.02
C ALA A 85 -12.87 25.16 0.85
N ARG A 86 -12.20 24.93 -0.30
CA ARG A 86 -12.36 25.77 -1.48
C ARG A 86 -13.66 25.53 -2.24
N THR A 87 -14.08 24.26 -2.33
CA THR A 87 -15.30 23.86 -3.06
C THR A 87 -16.55 23.92 -2.20
N GLY A 88 -16.40 23.89 -0.87
CA GLY A 88 -17.50 23.74 0.07
C GLY A 88 -18.08 22.32 0.13
N GLN A 89 -17.51 21.37 -0.62
CA GLN A 89 -17.97 19.97 -0.67
C GLN A 89 -17.12 19.06 0.21
N ALA A 90 -17.76 18.39 1.17
CA ALA A 90 -17.06 17.49 2.09
C ALA A 90 -16.47 16.25 1.39
N THR A 91 -17.02 15.85 0.23
CA THR A 91 -16.51 14.75 -0.59
C THR A 91 -15.11 15.00 -1.12
N ASP A 92 -14.77 16.27 -1.42
CA ASP A 92 -13.48 16.64 -1.99
C ASP A 92 -12.30 16.42 -1.02
N PHE A 93 -12.61 16.24 0.27
CA PHE A 93 -11.63 15.79 1.24
C PHE A 93 -11.02 14.42 0.87
N PHE A 94 -11.80 13.55 0.25
CA PHE A 94 -11.40 12.20 -0.14
C PHE A 94 -10.80 12.13 -1.54
N LEU A 95 -10.83 13.22 -2.31
CA LEU A 95 -10.32 13.27 -3.68
C LEU A 95 -8.86 12.79 -3.82
N PRO A 96 -7.90 13.17 -2.92
CA PRO A 96 -6.53 12.69 -3.04
C PRO A 96 -6.43 11.16 -2.93
N GLY A 97 -7.22 10.53 -2.05
CA GLY A 97 -7.29 9.06 -1.92
C GLY A 97 -7.84 8.41 -3.18
N LEU A 98 -8.92 8.94 -3.72
CA LEU A 98 -9.54 8.48 -4.96
C LEU A 98 -8.55 8.56 -6.14
N VAL A 99 -7.82 9.67 -6.27
CA VAL A 99 -6.77 9.84 -7.29
C VAL A 99 -5.69 8.78 -7.17
N VAL A 100 -5.25 8.43 -5.96
CA VAL A 100 -4.28 7.34 -5.74
C VAL A 100 -4.82 6.02 -6.28
N HIS A 101 -6.09 5.68 -6.03
CA HIS A 101 -6.70 4.46 -6.57
C HIS A 101 -6.79 4.49 -8.08
N CYS A 102 -7.15 5.62 -8.69
CA CYS A 102 -7.18 5.80 -10.15
C CYS A 102 -5.77 5.62 -10.76
N VAL A 103 -4.77 6.26 -10.17
CA VAL A 103 -3.37 6.13 -10.63
C VAL A 103 -2.89 4.69 -10.53
N MET A 104 -3.16 4.01 -9.42
CA MET A 104 -2.78 2.60 -9.26
C MET A 104 -3.53 1.67 -10.22
N ALA A 105 -4.80 1.96 -10.53
CA ALA A 105 -5.59 1.22 -11.51
C ALA A 105 -5.03 1.33 -12.94
N VAL A 106 -4.38 2.43 -13.28
CA VAL A 106 -3.76 2.65 -14.61
C VAL A 106 -2.29 2.21 -14.63
N VAL A 107 -1.50 2.67 -13.65
CA VAL A 107 -0.05 2.45 -13.63
C VAL A 107 0.29 0.97 -13.42
N THR A 108 -0.45 0.27 -12.55
CA THR A 108 -0.15 -1.15 -12.28
C THR A 108 -0.29 -2.04 -13.51
N PRO A 109 -1.39 -2.01 -14.30
CA PRO A 109 -1.49 -2.79 -15.53
C PRO A 109 -0.39 -2.44 -16.54
N VAL A 110 -0.10 -1.15 -16.72
CA VAL A 110 0.97 -0.69 -17.64
C VAL A 110 2.31 -1.29 -17.24
N LEU A 111 2.66 -1.21 -15.95
CA LEU A 111 3.90 -1.80 -15.45
C LEU A 111 3.92 -3.33 -15.57
N LEU A 112 2.78 -4.00 -15.40
CA LEU A 112 2.66 -5.45 -15.58
C LEU A 112 2.90 -5.84 -17.06
N VAL A 113 2.33 -5.11 -18.01
CA VAL A 113 2.55 -5.33 -19.46
C VAL A 113 4.02 -5.10 -19.82
N LEU A 114 4.65 -4.07 -19.28
CA LEU A 114 6.07 -3.79 -19.46
C LEU A 114 6.98 -4.82 -18.76
N GLY A 115 6.42 -5.77 -17.99
CA GLY A 115 7.18 -6.78 -17.27
C GLY A 115 7.93 -6.23 -16.04
N TRP A 116 7.44 -5.11 -15.47
CA TRP A 116 7.97 -4.45 -14.26
C TRP A 116 6.95 -4.49 -13.11
N PRO A 117 6.59 -5.67 -12.58
CA PRO A 117 5.63 -5.75 -11.50
C PRO A 117 6.06 -4.92 -10.29
N PRO A 118 5.22 -3.96 -9.81
CA PRO A 118 5.55 -3.06 -8.69
C PRO A 118 6.02 -3.80 -7.43
N MET A 119 5.41 -4.94 -7.11
CA MET A 119 5.81 -5.78 -5.98
C MET A 119 7.23 -6.33 -6.15
N GLY A 120 7.62 -6.68 -7.38
CA GLY A 120 8.98 -7.13 -7.69
C GLY A 120 10.01 -6.01 -7.50
N LEU A 121 9.66 -4.77 -7.88
CA LEU A 121 10.50 -3.59 -7.66
C LEU A 121 10.67 -3.30 -6.16
N LEU A 122 9.57 -3.33 -5.38
CA LEU A 122 9.60 -3.10 -3.93
C LEU A 122 10.43 -4.18 -3.21
N VAL A 123 10.19 -5.44 -3.51
CA VAL A 123 10.93 -6.55 -2.90
C VAL A 123 12.39 -6.49 -3.31
N GLY A 124 12.69 -6.26 -4.60
CA GLY A 124 14.04 -6.12 -5.11
C GLY A 124 14.82 -4.96 -4.47
N ALA A 125 14.14 -3.83 -4.19
CA ALA A 125 14.73 -2.69 -3.50
C ALA A 125 15.06 -3.01 -2.02
N VAL A 126 14.17 -3.75 -1.34
CA VAL A 126 14.35 -4.13 0.07
C VAL A 126 15.40 -5.23 0.25
N THR A 127 15.46 -6.19 -0.68
CA THR A 127 16.41 -7.32 -0.62
C THR A 127 17.76 -7.00 -1.22
N GLY A 128 17.94 -5.82 -1.83
CA GLY A 128 19.18 -5.43 -2.50
C GLY A 128 19.40 -6.10 -3.88
N GLU A 129 18.54 -7.03 -4.28
CA GLU A 129 18.66 -7.73 -5.57
C GLU A 129 18.30 -6.86 -6.79
N ARG A 130 17.86 -5.60 -6.55
CA ARG A 130 17.38 -4.66 -7.58
C ARG A 130 16.51 -5.33 -8.67
N THR A 131 17.11 -5.83 -9.75
CA THR A 131 16.41 -6.42 -10.90
C THR A 131 16.72 -7.90 -11.13
N GLY A 132 17.48 -8.54 -10.24
CA GLY A 132 17.89 -9.97 -10.38
C GLY A 132 16.72 -10.93 -10.54
N TRP A 133 15.58 -10.65 -9.91
CA TRP A 133 14.35 -11.44 -10.02
C TRP A 133 13.76 -11.50 -11.45
N ARG A 134 14.08 -10.52 -12.33
CA ARG A 134 13.58 -10.50 -13.72
C ARG A 134 14.12 -11.64 -14.56
N ARG A 135 15.31 -12.14 -14.26
CA ARG A 135 15.96 -13.25 -14.98
C ARG A 135 15.27 -14.60 -14.72
N CYS A 136 14.53 -14.72 -13.62
CA CYS A 136 13.79 -15.93 -13.27
C CYS A 136 12.32 -15.81 -13.68
N ARG A 137 11.90 -16.58 -14.71
CA ARG A 137 10.52 -16.56 -15.23
C ARG A 137 9.48 -16.87 -14.15
N ILE A 138 9.79 -17.82 -13.25
CA ILE A 138 8.88 -18.24 -12.16
C ILE A 138 8.68 -17.10 -11.16
N ARG A 139 9.75 -16.43 -10.71
CA ARG A 139 9.67 -15.28 -9.80
C ARG A 139 8.90 -14.11 -10.44
N ARG A 140 9.13 -13.83 -11.72
CA ARG A 140 8.40 -12.78 -12.45
C ARG A 140 6.90 -13.10 -12.51
N TRP A 141 6.52 -14.32 -12.85
CA TRP A 141 5.13 -14.78 -12.86
C TRP A 141 4.48 -14.68 -11.46
N ALA A 142 5.21 -15.08 -10.43
CA ALA A 142 4.73 -15.00 -9.06
C ALA A 142 4.47 -13.56 -8.62
N PHE A 143 5.36 -12.62 -8.96
CA PHE A 143 5.15 -11.19 -8.69
C PHE A 143 3.97 -10.63 -9.50
N THR A 144 3.81 -11.03 -10.75
CA THR A 144 2.65 -10.62 -11.57
C THR A 144 1.34 -11.07 -10.93
N LYS A 145 1.22 -12.33 -10.52
CA LYS A 145 0.03 -12.85 -9.84
C LYS A 145 -0.25 -12.11 -8.52
N GLY A 146 0.78 -11.84 -7.72
CA GLY A 146 0.64 -11.08 -6.48
C GLY A 146 0.14 -9.65 -6.74
N ASN A 147 0.65 -8.99 -7.78
CA ASN A 147 0.19 -7.64 -8.15
C ASN A 147 -1.24 -7.61 -8.71
N LEU A 148 -1.68 -8.66 -9.42
CA LEU A 148 -3.08 -8.76 -9.87
C LEU A 148 -4.06 -8.78 -8.70
N VAL A 149 -3.72 -9.45 -7.60
CA VAL A 149 -4.55 -9.44 -6.38
C VAL A 149 -4.61 -8.03 -5.76
N ILE A 150 -3.48 -7.33 -5.70
CA ILE A 150 -3.42 -5.96 -5.18
C ILE A 150 -4.19 -5.00 -6.09
N LEU A 151 -4.05 -5.15 -7.40
CA LEU A 151 -4.80 -4.37 -8.41
C LEU A 151 -6.31 -4.59 -8.24
N ALA A 152 -6.75 -5.84 -8.06
CA ALA A 152 -8.16 -6.13 -7.81
C ALA A 152 -8.68 -5.39 -6.56
N GLY A 153 -7.89 -5.31 -5.49
CA GLY A 153 -8.21 -4.52 -4.31
C GLY A 153 -8.41 -3.03 -4.61
N HIS A 154 -7.51 -2.43 -5.41
CA HIS A 154 -7.66 -1.02 -5.84
C HIS A 154 -8.89 -0.81 -6.72
N LEU A 155 -9.18 -1.74 -7.64
CA LEU A 155 -10.35 -1.66 -8.51
C LEU A 155 -11.66 -1.79 -7.72
N VAL A 156 -11.72 -2.68 -6.73
CA VAL A 156 -12.87 -2.81 -5.83
C VAL A 156 -13.08 -1.50 -5.05
N MET A 157 -12.03 -0.93 -4.48
CA MET A 157 -12.11 0.36 -3.80
C MET A 157 -12.61 1.46 -4.73
N LEU A 158 -12.07 1.55 -5.94
CA LEU A 158 -12.48 2.54 -6.93
C LEU A 158 -13.96 2.35 -7.34
N ALA A 159 -14.40 1.11 -7.56
CA ALA A 159 -15.79 0.80 -7.93
C ALA A 159 -16.79 1.20 -6.84
N VAL A 160 -16.39 1.18 -5.56
CA VAL A 160 -17.24 1.61 -4.45
C VAL A 160 -17.13 3.13 -4.21
N GLN A 161 -15.91 3.66 -4.19
CA GLN A 161 -15.68 5.07 -3.84
C GLN A 161 -16.13 6.04 -4.93
N LEU A 162 -15.94 5.69 -6.20
CA LEU A 162 -16.29 6.60 -7.30
C LEU A 162 -17.80 6.94 -7.37
N PRO A 163 -18.75 5.97 -7.29
CA PRO A 163 -20.17 6.28 -7.23
C PRO A 163 -20.56 7.11 -5.99
N LEU A 164 -19.97 6.80 -4.83
CA LEU A 164 -20.22 7.56 -3.59
C LEU A 164 -19.70 8.98 -3.69
N PHE A 165 -18.56 9.19 -4.34
CA PHE A 165 -18.00 10.51 -4.60
C PHE A 165 -18.91 11.32 -5.53
N LEU A 166 -19.35 10.73 -6.64
CA LEU A 166 -20.22 11.37 -7.62
C LEU A 166 -21.62 11.68 -7.05
N SER A 167 -22.11 10.86 -6.11
CA SER A 167 -23.41 11.10 -5.43
C SER A 167 -23.32 12.04 -4.24
N GLY A 168 -22.14 12.58 -3.91
CA GLY A 168 -21.97 13.55 -2.82
C GLY A 168 -22.07 12.96 -1.41
N GLN A 169 -21.99 11.61 -1.25
CA GLN A 169 -22.19 10.92 0.03
C GLN A 169 -20.90 10.87 0.88
N ALA A 170 -20.51 12.01 1.44
CA ALA A 170 -19.26 12.16 2.19
C ALA A 170 -19.13 11.20 3.40
N VAL A 171 -20.22 10.95 4.13
CA VAL A 171 -20.20 10.06 5.30
C VAL A 171 -19.98 8.60 4.89
N ALA A 172 -20.68 8.15 3.84
CA ALA A 172 -20.49 6.80 3.31
C ALA A 172 -19.08 6.61 2.74
N LEU A 173 -18.57 7.61 2.01
CA LEU A 173 -17.22 7.63 1.46
C LEU A 173 -16.17 7.53 2.57
N GLY A 174 -16.32 8.31 3.65
CA GLY A 174 -15.43 8.26 4.80
C GLY A 174 -15.47 6.91 5.53
N SER A 175 -16.63 6.28 5.63
CA SER A 175 -16.76 4.94 6.20
C SER A 175 -15.99 3.90 5.39
N VAL A 176 -16.07 3.97 4.06
CA VAL A 176 -15.30 3.10 3.15
C VAL A 176 -13.80 3.38 3.26
N ASP A 177 -13.41 4.64 3.38
CA ASP A 177 -12.00 5.03 3.48
C ASP A 177 -11.35 4.58 4.80
N VAL A 178 -12.11 4.52 5.89
CA VAL A 178 -11.67 3.91 7.17
C VAL A 178 -11.42 2.41 7.04
N ILE A 179 -12.24 1.70 6.26
CA ILE A 179 -12.10 0.25 6.03
C ILE A 179 -11.03 -0.05 4.98
N GLY A 180 -10.79 0.88 4.06
CA GLY A 180 -9.87 0.75 2.92
C GLY A 180 -8.49 0.19 3.27
N PRO A 181 -7.76 0.71 4.27
CA PRO A 181 -6.47 0.18 4.70
C PRO A 181 -6.51 -1.30 5.10
N ILE A 182 -7.62 -1.76 5.69
CA ILE A 182 -7.79 -3.17 6.09
C ILE A 182 -7.94 -4.03 4.84
N VAL A 183 -8.78 -3.61 3.89
CA VAL A 183 -9.00 -4.32 2.62
C VAL A 183 -7.69 -4.40 1.82
N LEU A 184 -6.96 -3.30 1.72
CA LEU A 184 -5.66 -3.28 1.06
C LEU A 184 -4.63 -4.15 1.77
N ALA A 185 -4.58 -4.15 3.11
CA ALA A 185 -3.69 -5.01 3.87
C ALA A 185 -3.99 -6.49 3.64
N VAL A 186 -5.26 -6.88 3.62
CA VAL A 186 -5.69 -8.24 3.27
C VAL A 186 -5.28 -8.57 1.82
N GLY A 187 -5.47 -7.65 0.89
CA GLY A 187 -5.04 -7.80 -0.52
C GLY A 187 -3.53 -8.02 -0.65
N VAL A 188 -2.72 -7.25 0.08
CA VAL A 188 -1.25 -7.39 0.10
C VAL A 188 -0.84 -8.73 0.73
N LEU A 189 -1.45 -9.13 1.85
CA LEU A 189 -1.18 -10.42 2.50
C LEU A 189 -1.56 -11.59 1.60
N TRP A 190 -2.70 -11.49 0.91
CA TRP A 190 -3.13 -12.51 -0.04
C TRP A 190 -2.21 -12.56 -1.26
N GLY A 191 -1.87 -11.41 -1.84
CA GLY A 191 -0.90 -11.32 -2.94
C GLY A 191 0.45 -11.91 -2.57
N TRP A 192 0.94 -11.65 -1.33
CA TRP A 192 2.14 -12.27 -0.79
C TRP A 192 2.01 -13.79 -0.63
N ARG A 193 0.85 -14.27 -0.16
CA ARG A 193 0.57 -15.71 -0.04
C ARG A 193 0.54 -16.40 -1.42
N VAL A 194 -0.08 -15.77 -2.40
CA VAL A 194 -0.08 -16.23 -3.80
C VAL A 194 1.33 -16.27 -4.37
N TYR A 195 2.12 -15.22 -4.14
CA TYR A 195 3.54 -15.19 -4.51
C TYR A 195 4.30 -16.37 -3.89
N ARG A 196 4.21 -16.55 -2.57
CA ARG A 196 4.91 -17.65 -1.87
C ARG A 196 4.49 -19.03 -2.36
N ARG A 197 3.20 -19.25 -2.63
CA ARG A 197 2.70 -20.51 -3.18
C ARG A 197 3.21 -20.75 -4.60
N THR A 198 3.31 -19.71 -5.42
CA THR A 198 3.78 -19.83 -6.82
C THR A 198 5.29 -20.08 -6.89
N VAL A 199 6.08 -19.43 -6.02
CA VAL A 199 7.54 -19.65 -5.96
C VAL A 199 7.87 -20.99 -5.29
N GLY A 200 7.08 -21.42 -4.29
CA GLY A 200 7.30 -22.67 -3.55
C GLY A 200 8.73 -22.76 -3.01
N THR A 201 9.37 -23.91 -3.21
CA THR A 201 10.78 -24.19 -2.86
C THR A 201 11.77 -23.84 -3.98
N HIS A 202 11.30 -23.23 -5.08
CA HIS A 202 12.14 -22.93 -6.23
C HIS A 202 13.25 -21.93 -5.86
N ARG A 203 14.49 -22.40 -5.94
CA ARG A 203 15.69 -21.56 -5.83
C ARG A 203 16.21 -21.34 -7.25
N CYS A 204 16.29 -20.07 -7.69
CA CYS A 204 16.93 -19.75 -8.96
C CYS A 204 18.41 -20.15 -8.89
N THR A 205 18.78 -21.25 -9.55
CA THR A 205 20.18 -21.69 -9.66
C THR A 205 20.91 -20.75 -10.66
N PRO A 206 22.23 -20.54 -10.48
CA PRO A 206 23.05 -19.74 -11.42
C PRO A 206 23.04 -20.23 -12.86
N ARG A 207 22.52 -21.43 -13.12
CA ARG A 207 22.42 -22.08 -14.44
C ARG A 207 21.46 -21.37 -15.41
N ASP A 208 20.59 -20.46 -14.93
CA ASP A 208 19.75 -19.63 -15.79
C ASP A 208 20.48 -18.37 -16.33
N ARG A 209 21.78 -18.26 -16.11
CA ARG A 209 22.63 -17.33 -16.86
C ARG A 209 22.84 -17.94 -18.23
N PRO A 210 22.47 -17.25 -19.35
CA PRO A 210 23.00 -17.64 -20.65
C PRO A 210 24.51 -17.66 -20.49
N SER A 211 25.10 -18.82 -20.75
CA SER A 211 26.54 -19.01 -20.68
C SER A 211 27.20 -17.95 -21.58
N ALA A 212 27.79 -16.93 -20.97
CA ALA A 212 28.73 -16.02 -21.62
C ALA A 212 30.04 -16.79 -21.84
N GLY A 213 30.01 -17.89 -22.60
CA GLY A 213 31.10 -18.84 -22.69
C GLY A 213 31.16 -19.65 -23.96
N THR A 214 30.54 -19.19 -25.05
CA THR A 214 30.75 -19.86 -26.33
C THR A 214 31.76 -19.11 -27.23
N SER A 215 32.21 -17.92 -26.80
CA SER A 215 33.22 -17.15 -27.56
C SER A 215 34.66 -17.56 -27.28
N ALA A 216 34.93 -18.28 -26.20
CA ALA A 216 36.32 -18.67 -25.85
C ALA A 216 36.80 -20.00 -26.45
N CYS A 217 35.92 -20.71 -27.16
CA CYS A 217 36.30 -21.97 -27.82
C CYS A 217 36.74 -21.82 -29.29
N LEU A 218 36.50 -20.64 -29.93
CA LEU A 218 36.90 -20.40 -31.32
C LEU A 218 38.27 -19.74 -31.44
N GLU A 219 38.86 -19.27 -30.35
CA GLU A 219 40.16 -18.57 -30.36
C GLU A 219 41.38 -19.50 -30.05
N ARG A 220 41.15 -20.80 -29.88
CA ARG A 220 42.23 -21.80 -29.74
C ARG A 220 42.38 -22.76 -30.91
N ALA A 221 41.78 -22.46 -32.06
CA ALA A 221 41.86 -23.26 -33.28
C ALA A 221 42.43 -22.50 -34.48
N SER A 222 43.16 -21.40 -34.18
CA SER A 222 43.99 -20.72 -35.19
C SER A 222 45.46 -20.70 -34.83
#